data_48765a90a070614cbef8e0a68cccce99
#
_entry.id   48765a90a070614cbef8e0a68cccce99
#
_cell.length_a   1.000
_cell.length_b   1.000
_cell.length_c   1.000
_cell.angle_alpha   90.00
_cell.angle_beta   90.00
_cell.angle_gamma   90.00
#
_symmetry.space_group_name_H-M   'P 1'
#
loop_
_entity.id
_entity.type
_entity.pdbx_description
1 polymer ?
#
loop_
_entity_poly.entity_id
_entity_poly.type
_entity_poly.pdbx_seq_one_letter_code
_entity_poly.pdbx_strand_id
1 'polypeptide(L)'
;MIHFKNILLATALLAAVLPASAQKHSISSLTDTKATVKAMETIIAKNDGHYVEPIIAEICAKKKNNPELCVGAADAFWYKTGIRDSTNAFKYIKKAIAANKNYVPAYILTAEIWNDCQDTLKAIEWYNKAIQADTLYAKTYRALAKMREKSGNYDEACRIYKRAKAAIPTFPANLEIARMYYKTDTYSGYNKAIEHFKIAEVDSMEAYDYNSYATLYNLAAEQVQDRGAKVGNYLKMLEISEEGIQRFPKDFYVLEAGLLAAVKIHDMLGQSDAEKKREYAEKAENYGERAIAEGDTLVNDVIYKLYGFALKYRHKYDKAIKVFERVLNSDKAEEADKDIAMKQIADSYKELGEYDKAEELFKNNLAKKEANGTAKYFDYEKIAELFMDQAQELNGNDKIDVLWKADAMYAKGAATDLQYAGYGYYNQIRIRSSIDEDNKKGLGLEPARKLYAMMLTKGALEGNNKKIMVYACNYLGSYYHFTKKSPKEAKQYWLKLYETDPTNKNAILVLTKLYKMKL
;
A
#
# COMPACT_ATOMS: atom_id res chain seq x y z
N MET A 1 -38.57 17.29 -17.49
CA MET A 1 -39.07 15.96 -17.94
C MET A 1 -39.20 15.83 -19.46
N ILE A 2 -39.59 16.86 -20.23
CA ILE A 2 -39.71 16.79 -21.69
C ILE A 2 -38.35 16.67 -22.40
N HIS A 3 -37.30 17.34 -21.91
CA HIS A 3 -35.95 17.24 -22.48
C HIS A 3 -35.29 15.86 -22.30
N PHE A 4 -35.52 15.19 -21.17
CA PHE A 4 -35.00 13.84 -20.92
C PHE A 4 -35.69 12.79 -21.80
N LYS A 5 -36.99 12.94 -22.08
CA LYS A 5 -37.72 12.03 -23.00
C LYS A 5 -37.22 12.14 -24.44
N ASN A 6 -36.87 13.33 -24.93
CA ASN A 6 -36.36 13.52 -26.30
C ASN A 6 -34.92 12.96 -26.46
N ILE A 7 -34.08 13.00 -25.44
CA ILE A 7 -32.74 12.37 -25.46
C ILE A 7 -32.88 10.84 -25.43
N LEU A 8 -33.77 10.29 -24.60
CA LEU A 8 -34.05 8.85 -24.57
C LEU A 8 -34.70 8.34 -25.86
N LEU A 9 -35.59 9.12 -26.50
CA LEU A 9 -36.20 8.75 -27.79
C LEU A 9 -35.16 8.77 -28.92
N ALA A 10 -34.24 9.76 -28.95
CA ALA A 10 -33.14 9.82 -29.91
C ALA A 10 -32.17 8.65 -29.77
N THR A 11 -31.85 8.23 -28.55
CA THR A 11 -30.99 7.08 -28.29
C THR A 11 -31.69 5.74 -28.54
N ALA A 12 -32.98 5.63 -28.28
CA ALA A 12 -33.77 4.42 -28.56
C ALA A 12 -34.05 4.20 -30.09
N LEU A 13 -34.29 5.28 -30.81
CA LEU A 13 -34.47 5.25 -32.29
C LEU A 13 -33.16 4.92 -33.04
N LEU A 14 -32.01 5.27 -32.47
CA LEU A 14 -30.67 4.91 -32.97
C LEU A 14 -30.30 3.44 -32.68
N ALA A 15 -30.96 2.78 -31.77
CA ALA A 15 -30.74 1.35 -31.45
C ALA A 15 -31.49 0.42 -32.43
N ALA A 16 -32.51 0.89 -33.15
CA ALA A 16 -33.21 0.10 -34.15
C ALA A 16 -32.43 0.08 -35.49
N VAL A 17 -32.47 -1.04 -36.18
CA VAL A 17 -31.87 -1.27 -37.50
C VAL A 17 -32.71 -0.50 -38.57
N LEU A 18 -32.63 0.83 -38.52
CA LEU A 18 -33.24 1.67 -39.56
C LEU A 18 -32.22 1.96 -40.68
N PRO A 19 -32.63 2.02 -41.94
CA PRO A 19 -31.74 2.42 -43.04
C PRO A 19 -31.19 3.83 -42.78
N ALA A 20 -29.95 4.09 -43.22
CA ALA A 20 -29.23 5.33 -42.98
C ALA A 20 -30.02 6.61 -43.38
N SER A 21 -30.89 6.52 -44.39
CA SER A 21 -31.79 7.61 -44.81
C SER A 21 -32.85 7.98 -43.75
N ALA A 22 -33.40 7.03 -43.03
CA ALA A 22 -34.39 7.28 -41.98
C ALA A 22 -33.74 7.86 -40.71
N GLN A 23 -32.52 7.44 -40.40
CA GLN A 23 -31.70 7.99 -39.29
C GLN A 23 -31.37 9.48 -39.55
N LYS A 24 -31.06 9.85 -40.79
CA LYS A 24 -30.79 11.21 -41.24
C LYS A 24 -31.89 12.20 -40.87
N HIS A 25 -33.15 11.85 -41.15
CA HIS A 25 -34.28 12.75 -40.91
C HIS A 25 -34.47 13.02 -39.40
N SER A 26 -34.34 11.99 -38.59
CA SER A 26 -34.42 12.08 -37.14
C SER A 26 -33.29 12.96 -36.54
N ILE A 27 -32.05 12.84 -37.02
CA ILE A 27 -30.91 13.60 -36.50
C ILE A 27 -30.97 15.07 -36.92
N SER A 28 -31.38 15.33 -38.19
CA SER A 28 -31.49 16.72 -38.69
C SER A 28 -32.56 17.53 -37.96
N SER A 29 -33.54 16.88 -37.31
CA SER A 29 -34.58 17.52 -36.53
C SER A 29 -34.18 17.84 -35.10
N LEU A 30 -33.05 17.32 -34.60
CA LEU A 30 -32.54 17.63 -33.24
C LEU A 30 -32.16 19.11 -33.15
N THR A 31 -32.66 19.80 -32.14
CA THR A 31 -32.34 21.21 -31.88
C THR A 31 -31.08 21.37 -31.05
N ASP A 32 -30.77 20.41 -30.18
CA ASP A 32 -29.59 20.39 -29.36
C ASP A 32 -28.34 19.95 -30.12
N THR A 33 -27.30 20.79 -30.11
CA THR A 33 -26.04 20.56 -30.80
C THR A 33 -25.31 19.32 -30.24
N LYS A 34 -25.25 19.15 -28.93
CA LYS A 34 -24.58 17.99 -28.30
C LYS A 34 -25.28 16.68 -28.62
N ALA A 35 -26.59 16.66 -28.59
CA ALA A 35 -27.37 15.49 -29.01
C ALA A 35 -27.15 15.16 -30.51
N THR A 36 -27.04 16.19 -31.36
CA THR A 36 -26.73 16.02 -32.78
C THR A 36 -25.34 15.45 -33.00
N VAL A 37 -24.31 15.96 -32.29
CA VAL A 37 -22.93 15.42 -32.33
C VAL A 37 -22.94 13.95 -31.95
N LYS A 38 -23.53 13.58 -30.82
CA LYS A 38 -23.56 12.19 -30.31
C LYS A 38 -24.29 11.25 -31.29
N ALA A 39 -25.33 11.74 -31.94
CA ALA A 39 -26.06 10.98 -32.97
C ALA A 39 -25.21 10.76 -34.23
N MET A 40 -24.49 11.78 -34.71
CA MET A 40 -23.55 11.65 -35.81
C MET A 40 -22.40 10.70 -35.50
N GLU A 41 -21.78 10.81 -34.31
CA GLU A 41 -20.76 9.90 -33.84
C GLU A 41 -21.23 8.45 -33.85
N THR A 42 -22.46 8.20 -33.39
CA THR A 42 -23.06 6.85 -33.38
C THR A 42 -23.21 6.28 -34.77
N ILE A 43 -23.66 7.09 -35.75
CA ILE A 43 -23.81 6.64 -37.13
C ILE A 43 -22.44 6.35 -37.75
N ILE A 44 -21.47 7.24 -37.56
CA ILE A 44 -20.11 7.07 -38.10
C ILE A 44 -19.50 5.79 -37.56
N ALA A 45 -19.58 5.57 -36.24
CA ALA A 45 -19.05 4.38 -35.59
C ALA A 45 -19.71 3.07 -36.06
N LYS A 46 -21.04 3.04 -36.13
CA LYS A 46 -21.80 1.83 -36.56
C LYS A 46 -21.49 1.39 -37.98
N ASN A 47 -21.15 2.30 -38.85
CA ASN A 47 -20.91 2.03 -40.28
C ASN A 47 -19.40 2.07 -40.60
N ASP A 48 -18.53 2.15 -39.59
CA ASP A 48 -17.09 2.32 -39.75
C ASP A 48 -16.71 3.44 -40.73
N GLY A 49 -17.51 4.53 -40.75
CA GLY A 49 -17.37 5.65 -41.69
C GLY A 49 -17.84 5.40 -43.13
N HIS A 50 -18.13 4.16 -43.50
CA HIS A 50 -18.50 3.82 -44.85
C HIS A 50 -19.89 4.36 -45.23
N TYR A 51 -20.02 4.97 -46.40
CA TYR A 51 -21.27 5.46 -47.01
C TYR A 51 -22.07 6.49 -46.20
N VAL A 52 -21.56 6.92 -45.01
CA VAL A 52 -22.28 7.86 -44.14
C VAL A 52 -21.90 9.32 -44.36
N GLU A 53 -20.78 9.58 -45.01
CA GLU A 53 -20.29 10.94 -45.25
C GLU A 53 -21.33 11.87 -45.91
N PRO A 54 -22.08 11.47 -46.99
CA PRO A 54 -23.08 12.33 -47.58
C PRO A 54 -24.19 12.73 -46.60
N ILE A 55 -24.54 11.84 -45.66
CA ILE A 55 -25.55 12.09 -44.63
C ILE A 55 -25.01 13.13 -43.62
N ILE A 56 -23.78 12.94 -43.17
CA ILE A 56 -23.12 13.86 -42.24
C ILE A 56 -22.94 15.24 -42.88
N ALA A 57 -22.56 15.28 -44.16
CA ALA A 57 -22.42 16.52 -44.93
C ALA A 57 -23.71 17.31 -44.98
N GLU A 58 -24.84 16.65 -45.21
CA GLU A 58 -26.15 17.31 -45.28
C GLU A 58 -26.62 17.78 -43.91
N ILE A 59 -26.39 16.99 -42.82
CA ILE A 59 -26.71 17.41 -41.46
C ILE A 59 -25.92 18.68 -41.11
N CYS A 60 -24.60 18.69 -41.35
CA CYS A 60 -23.76 19.85 -41.10
C CYS A 60 -24.19 21.07 -41.95
N ALA A 61 -24.51 20.88 -43.21
CA ALA A 61 -24.98 21.97 -44.11
C ALA A 61 -26.29 22.59 -43.61
N LYS A 62 -27.29 21.76 -43.24
CA LYS A 62 -28.57 22.22 -42.67
C LYS A 62 -28.37 23.04 -41.40
N LYS A 63 -27.33 22.76 -40.61
CA LYS A 63 -26.94 23.48 -39.40
C LYS A 63 -25.89 24.58 -39.70
N LYS A 64 -25.79 25.08 -40.90
CA LYS A 64 -24.88 26.14 -41.34
C LYS A 64 -23.41 25.85 -41.03
N ASN A 65 -22.99 24.60 -41.12
CA ASN A 65 -21.68 24.10 -40.77
C ASN A 65 -21.22 24.55 -39.37
N ASN A 66 -22.12 24.46 -38.39
CA ASN A 66 -21.79 24.79 -36.99
C ASN A 66 -20.43 24.16 -36.60
N PRO A 67 -19.46 24.95 -36.11
CA PRO A 67 -18.10 24.46 -35.86
C PRO A 67 -18.05 23.27 -34.90
N GLU A 68 -18.89 23.22 -33.86
CA GLU A 68 -18.96 22.12 -32.88
C GLU A 68 -19.42 20.83 -33.58
N LEU A 69 -20.43 20.89 -34.45
CA LEU A 69 -20.90 19.74 -35.23
C LEU A 69 -19.80 19.23 -36.16
N CYS A 70 -19.13 20.14 -36.84
CA CYS A 70 -18.07 19.79 -37.76
C CYS A 70 -16.88 19.13 -37.04
N VAL A 71 -16.49 19.66 -35.87
CA VAL A 71 -15.42 19.05 -35.08
C VAL A 71 -15.86 17.69 -34.52
N GLY A 72 -17.11 17.55 -34.05
CA GLY A 72 -17.62 16.25 -33.59
C GLY A 72 -17.65 15.20 -34.70
N ALA A 73 -18.02 15.61 -35.93
CA ALA A 73 -17.93 14.72 -37.10
C ALA A 73 -16.47 14.32 -37.41
N ALA A 74 -15.56 15.28 -37.40
CA ALA A 74 -14.14 15.04 -37.62
C ALA A 74 -13.52 14.10 -36.59
N ASP A 75 -13.81 14.32 -35.31
CA ASP A 75 -13.42 13.46 -34.20
C ASP A 75 -13.90 12.02 -34.41
N ALA A 76 -15.20 11.88 -34.78
CA ALA A 76 -15.75 10.56 -34.99
C ALA A 76 -15.13 9.83 -36.20
N PHE A 77 -14.87 10.50 -37.30
CA PHE A 77 -14.19 9.89 -38.46
C PHE A 77 -12.76 9.46 -38.11
N TRP A 78 -12.08 10.16 -37.20
CA TRP A 78 -10.73 9.78 -36.77
C TRP A 78 -10.72 8.72 -35.69
N TYR A 79 -11.50 8.89 -34.61
CA TYR A 79 -11.40 8.05 -33.42
C TYR A 79 -12.46 6.96 -33.29
N LYS A 80 -13.58 7.04 -34.05
CA LYS A 80 -14.67 6.07 -33.93
C LYS A 80 -14.76 5.10 -35.13
N THR A 81 -13.85 5.23 -36.10
CA THR A 81 -13.73 4.30 -37.25
C THR A 81 -12.45 3.49 -37.10
N GLY A 82 -12.45 2.21 -37.47
CA GLY A 82 -11.26 1.35 -37.46
C GLY A 82 -10.18 1.81 -38.44
N ILE A 83 -10.58 2.49 -39.54
CA ILE A 83 -9.67 2.94 -40.59
C ILE A 83 -9.03 4.30 -40.34
N ARG A 84 -9.44 5.04 -39.27
CA ARG A 84 -8.97 6.43 -39.01
C ARG A 84 -9.08 7.30 -40.25
N ASP A 85 -10.30 7.59 -40.71
CA ASP A 85 -10.57 8.32 -41.95
C ASP A 85 -10.08 9.78 -41.91
N SER A 86 -8.80 9.96 -42.23
CA SER A 86 -8.14 11.26 -42.23
C SER A 86 -8.75 12.22 -43.28
N THR A 87 -9.22 11.69 -44.40
CA THR A 87 -9.81 12.50 -45.50
C THR A 87 -11.04 13.23 -45.01
N ASN A 88 -11.98 12.49 -44.41
CA ASN A 88 -13.21 13.09 -43.90
C ASN A 88 -12.93 13.90 -42.62
N ALA A 89 -12.05 13.44 -41.74
CA ALA A 89 -11.67 14.21 -40.56
C ALA A 89 -11.16 15.63 -40.94
N PHE A 90 -10.16 15.73 -41.81
CA PHE A 90 -9.66 17.04 -42.27
C PHE A 90 -10.66 17.86 -43.05
N LYS A 91 -11.56 17.22 -43.83
CA LYS A 91 -12.65 17.90 -44.54
C LYS A 91 -13.55 18.65 -43.55
N TYR A 92 -13.96 18.02 -42.44
CA TYR A 92 -14.85 18.64 -41.46
C TYR A 92 -14.12 19.65 -40.58
N ILE A 93 -12.85 19.42 -40.24
CA ILE A 93 -12.00 20.43 -39.58
C ILE A 93 -11.93 21.73 -40.41
N LYS A 94 -11.67 21.63 -41.72
CA LYS A 94 -11.66 22.79 -42.63
C LYS A 94 -12.98 23.53 -42.61
N LYS A 95 -14.12 22.81 -42.61
CA LYS A 95 -15.45 23.44 -42.53
C LYS A 95 -15.65 24.17 -41.19
N ALA A 96 -15.19 23.58 -40.06
CA ALA A 96 -15.27 24.21 -38.76
C ALA A 96 -14.46 25.52 -38.71
N ILE A 97 -13.22 25.50 -39.18
CA ILE A 97 -12.34 26.68 -39.22
C ILE A 97 -12.91 27.75 -40.18
N ALA A 98 -13.46 27.36 -41.31
CA ALA A 98 -14.07 28.28 -42.24
C ALA A 98 -15.32 28.96 -41.65
N ALA A 99 -16.10 28.24 -40.84
CA ALA A 99 -17.29 28.79 -40.18
C ALA A 99 -16.91 29.70 -38.99
N ASN A 100 -15.86 29.38 -38.28
CA ASN A 100 -15.33 30.22 -37.20
C ASN A 100 -13.80 30.05 -37.09
N LYS A 101 -13.06 31.07 -37.53
CA LYS A 101 -11.58 31.08 -37.49
C LYS A 101 -10.99 31.04 -36.08
N ASN A 102 -11.76 31.39 -35.05
CA ASN A 102 -11.33 31.38 -33.67
C ASN A 102 -11.88 30.15 -32.89
N TYR A 103 -12.39 29.15 -33.60
CA TYR A 103 -12.88 27.95 -32.94
C TYR A 103 -11.74 26.99 -32.56
N VAL A 104 -11.16 27.21 -31.42
CA VAL A 104 -9.97 26.53 -30.88
C VAL A 104 -10.05 25.01 -30.94
N PRO A 105 -11.19 24.33 -30.64
CA PRO A 105 -11.24 22.87 -30.67
C PRO A 105 -10.90 22.27 -32.05
N ALA A 106 -11.13 22.99 -33.14
CA ALA A 106 -10.74 22.51 -34.47
C ALA A 106 -9.23 22.45 -34.66
N TYR A 107 -8.49 23.42 -34.12
CA TYR A 107 -7.03 23.44 -34.14
C TYR A 107 -6.43 22.38 -33.24
N ILE A 108 -7.02 22.16 -32.04
CA ILE A 108 -6.58 21.14 -31.09
C ILE A 108 -6.75 19.76 -31.74
N LEU A 109 -7.94 19.43 -32.29
CA LEU A 109 -8.16 18.15 -32.94
C LEU A 109 -7.20 17.93 -34.11
N THR A 110 -6.90 18.99 -34.89
CA THR A 110 -5.89 18.89 -35.95
C THR A 110 -4.51 18.52 -35.39
N ALA A 111 -4.11 19.13 -34.30
CA ALA A 111 -2.84 18.84 -33.65
C ALA A 111 -2.80 17.41 -33.11
N GLU A 112 -3.88 16.93 -32.49
CA GLU A 112 -4.02 15.57 -31.97
C GLU A 112 -3.92 14.54 -33.11
N ILE A 113 -4.59 14.77 -34.26
CA ILE A 113 -4.49 13.90 -35.43
C ILE A 113 -3.05 13.84 -35.94
N TRP A 114 -2.35 14.97 -36.07
CA TRP A 114 -0.95 14.96 -36.48
C TRP A 114 -0.02 14.26 -35.48
N ASN A 115 -0.31 14.42 -34.20
CA ASN A 115 0.43 13.68 -33.16
C ASN A 115 0.21 12.17 -33.24
N ASP A 116 -1.02 11.73 -33.50
CA ASP A 116 -1.34 10.30 -33.72
C ASP A 116 -0.67 9.75 -34.99
N CYS A 117 -0.47 10.60 -36.00
CA CYS A 117 0.32 10.30 -37.20
C CYS A 117 1.84 10.36 -36.95
N GLN A 118 2.28 10.58 -35.72
CA GLN A 118 3.69 10.74 -35.32
C GLN A 118 4.42 11.97 -35.95
N ASP A 119 3.69 12.90 -36.55
CA ASP A 119 4.23 14.17 -37.04
C ASP A 119 4.18 15.25 -35.93
N THR A 120 5.12 15.11 -34.98
CA THR A 120 5.21 15.99 -33.81
C THR A 120 5.41 17.47 -34.21
N LEU A 121 6.11 17.76 -35.30
CA LEU A 121 6.36 19.13 -35.73
C LEU A 121 5.07 19.81 -36.18
N LYS A 122 4.27 19.14 -37.00
CA LYS A 122 2.96 19.64 -37.38
C LYS A 122 2.00 19.73 -36.20
N ALA A 123 2.01 18.75 -35.30
CA ALA A 123 1.19 18.82 -34.11
C ALA A 123 1.47 20.11 -33.30
N ILE A 124 2.75 20.45 -33.06
CA ILE A 124 3.15 21.67 -32.37
C ILE A 124 2.70 22.92 -33.12
N GLU A 125 2.88 22.94 -34.45
CA GLU A 125 2.43 24.06 -35.29
C GLU A 125 0.93 24.33 -35.08
N TRP A 126 0.11 23.27 -35.11
CA TRP A 126 -1.34 23.39 -34.95
C TRP A 126 -1.75 23.75 -33.51
N TYR A 127 -1.06 23.25 -32.48
CA TYR A 127 -1.27 23.73 -31.11
C TYR A 127 -0.91 25.22 -30.95
N ASN A 128 0.16 25.70 -31.60
CA ASN A 128 0.50 27.12 -31.57
C ASN A 128 -0.56 27.97 -32.31
N LYS A 129 -1.13 27.48 -33.43
CA LYS A 129 -2.28 28.14 -34.06
C LYS A 129 -3.51 28.17 -33.14
N ALA A 130 -3.75 27.11 -32.38
CA ALA A 130 -4.80 27.08 -31.37
C ALA A 130 -4.60 28.14 -30.27
N ILE A 131 -3.35 28.30 -29.78
CA ILE A 131 -3.00 29.34 -28.81
C ILE A 131 -3.16 30.75 -29.42
N GLN A 132 -2.80 30.94 -30.69
CA GLN A 132 -2.98 32.23 -31.38
C GLN A 132 -4.46 32.58 -31.58
N ALA A 133 -5.33 31.58 -31.81
CA ALA A 133 -6.76 31.78 -31.97
C ALA A 133 -7.44 32.21 -30.64
N ASP A 134 -6.97 31.67 -29.51
CA ASP A 134 -7.39 32.10 -28.17
C ASP A 134 -6.28 31.79 -27.13
N THR A 135 -5.60 32.82 -26.67
CA THR A 135 -4.54 32.73 -25.67
C THR A 135 -5.03 32.36 -24.27
N LEU A 136 -6.34 32.53 -24.00
CA LEU A 136 -6.94 32.24 -22.70
C LEU A 136 -7.56 30.84 -22.62
N TYR A 137 -7.51 30.07 -23.72
CA TYR A 137 -8.08 28.73 -23.75
C TYR A 137 -7.14 27.69 -23.08
N ALA A 138 -7.30 27.52 -21.78
CA ALA A 138 -6.44 26.67 -20.94
C ALA A 138 -6.26 25.24 -21.45
N LYS A 139 -7.29 24.65 -22.10
CA LYS A 139 -7.22 23.27 -22.63
C LYS A 139 -6.13 23.10 -23.70
N THR A 140 -5.83 24.13 -24.49
CA THR A 140 -4.75 24.07 -25.49
C THR A 140 -3.39 23.82 -24.85
N TYR A 141 -3.07 24.59 -23.79
CA TYR A 141 -1.82 24.43 -23.08
C TYR A 141 -1.71 23.06 -22.41
N ARG A 142 -2.81 22.57 -21.80
CA ARG A 142 -2.83 21.22 -21.22
C ARG A 142 -2.61 20.13 -22.28
N ALA A 143 -3.25 20.25 -23.45
CA ALA A 143 -3.09 19.27 -24.52
C ALA A 143 -1.65 19.24 -25.06
N LEU A 144 -1.07 20.41 -25.32
CA LEU A 144 0.30 20.52 -25.79
C LEU A 144 1.32 20.01 -24.74
N ALA A 145 1.14 20.37 -23.45
CA ALA A 145 1.99 19.88 -22.38
C ALA A 145 1.89 18.35 -22.24
N LYS A 146 0.68 17.77 -22.22
CA LYS A 146 0.47 16.32 -22.17
C LYS A 146 1.12 15.57 -23.33
N MET A 147 1.13 16.16 -24.54
CA MET A 147 1.85 15.59 -25.66
C MET A 147 3.36 15.51 -25.36
N ARG A 148 3.93 16.55 -24.74
CA ARG A 148 5.35 16.57 -24.33
C ARG A 148 5.64 15.61 -23.20
N GLU A 149 4.74 15.49 -22.22
CA GLU A 149 4.83 14.50 -21.15
C GLU A 149 4.93 13.07 -21.70
N LYS A 150 4.03 12.72 -22.63
CA LYS A 150 4.02 11.39 -23.29
C LYS A 150 5.31 11.08 -24.05
N SER A 151 5.98 12.10 -24.56
CA SER A 151 7.29 11.95 -25.23
C SER A 151 8.48 12.00 -24.26
N GLY A 152 8.26 12.09 -22.93
CA GLY A 152 9.30 12.20 -21.91
C GLY A 152 9.95 13.58 -21.83
N ASN A 153 9.47 14.57 -22.57
CA ASN A 153 10.03 15.93 -22.57
C ASN A 153 9.38 16.79 -21.48
N TYR A 154 9.67 16.45 -20.21
CA TYR A 154 9.09 17.10 -19.03
C TYR A 154 9.49 18.55 -18.89
N ASP A 155 10.71 18.93 -19.30
CA ASP A 155 11.16 20.31 -19.21
C ASP A 155 10.36 21.23 -20.13
N GLU A 156 10.04 20.77 -21.34
CA GLU A 156 9.19 21.51 -22.26
C GLU A 156 7.75 21.59 -21.77
N ALA A 157 7.22 20.50 -21.21
CA ALA A 157 5.90 20.50 -20.59
C ALA A 157 5.82 21.55 -19.46
N CYS A 158 6.86 21.64 -18.59
CA CYS A 158 6.94 22.67 -17.56
C CYS A 158 6.92 24.08 -18.15
N ARG A 159 7.67 24.33 -19.25
CA ARG A 159 7.67 25.65 -19.92
C ARG A 159 6.27 25.99 -20.44
N ILE A 160 5.56 25.02 -21.01
CA ILE A 160 4.21 25.22 -21.53
C ILE A 160 3.24 25.56 -20.38
N TYR A 161 3.27 24.83 -19.26
CA TYR A 161 2.44 25.15 -18.09
C TYR A 161 2.75 26.54 -17.51
N LYS A 162 4.03 26.92 -17.42
CA LYS A 162 4.42 28.28 -17.00
C LYS A 162 3.96 29.35 -17.99
N ARG A 163 4.02 29.08 -19.29
CA ARG A 163 3.44 29.95 -20.34
C ARG A 163 1.94 30.11 -20.18
N ALA A 164 1.23 29.02 -19.85
CA ALA A 164 -0.21 29.06 -19.54
C ALA A 164 -0.50 29.98 -18.35
N LYS A 165 0.28 29.91 -17.27
CA LYS A 165 0.14 30.77 -16.08
C LYS A 165 0.38 32.23 -16.41
N ALA A 166 1.35 32.52 -17.28
CA ALA A 166 1.62 33.89 -17.72
C ALA A 166 0.48 34.48 -18.55
N ALA A 167 -0.18 33.69 -19.37
CA ALA A 167 -1.34 34.10 -20.17
C ALA A 167 -2.64 34.14 -19.35
N ILE A 168 -2.82 33.16 -18.46
CA ILE A 168 -4.02 32.94 -17.65
C ILE A 168 -3.60 32.95 -16.16
N PRO A 169 -3.67 34.07 -15.47
CA PRO A 169 -3.20 34.17 -14.07
C PRO A 169 -3.84 33.17 -13.10
N THR A 170 -5.03 32.69 -13.38
CA THR A 170 -5.75 31.66 -12.58
C THR A 170 -5.35 30.22 -12.94
N PHE A 171 -4.52 30.01 -13.95
CA PHE A 171 -4.09 28.68 -14.37
C PHE A 171 -3.21 28.01 -13.29
N PRO A 172 -3.54 26.78 -12.83
CA PRO A 172 -2.83 26.12 -11.74
C PRO A 172 -1.56 25.41 -12.23
N ALA A 173 -0.56 26.21 -12.67
CA ALA A 173 0.64 25.68 -13.32
C ALA A 173 1.46 24.76 -12.39
N ASN A 174 1.65 25.15 -11.12
CA ASN A 174 2.43 24.32 -10.21
C ASN A 174 1.71 23.01 -9.90
N LEU A 175 0.39 23.04 -9.76
CA LEU A 175 -0.40 21.83 -9.56
C LEU A 175 -0.30 20.86 -10.77
N GLU A 176 -0.41 21.39 -12.00
CA GLU A 176 -0.26 20.56 -13.20
C GLU A 176 1.16 19.96 -13.31
N ILE A 177 2.20 20.74 -12.96
CA ILE A 177 3.59 20.26 -12.95
C ILE A 177 3.79 19.21 -11.86
N ALA A 178 3.24 19.41 -10.66
CA ALA A 178 3.29 18.42 -9.58
C ALA A 178 2.64 17.09 -9.99
N ARG A 179 1.43 17.15 -10.56
CA ARG A 179 0.71 15.98 -11.11
C ARG A 179 1.51 15.26 -12.20
N MET A 180 2.18 16.01 -13.05
CA MET A 180 3.04 15.46 -14.10
C MET A 180 4.20 14.68 -13.50
N TYR A 181 4.98 15.30 -12.61
CA TYR A 181 6.13 14.65 -11.99
C TYR A 181 5.75 13.47 -11.08
N TYR A 182 4.61 13.53 -10.39
CA TYR A 182 4.09 12.40 -9.62
C TYR A 182 3.92 11.14 -10.48
N LYS A 183 3.45 11.29 -11.74
CA LYS A 183 3.24 10.19 -12.69
C LYS A 183 4.51 9.62 -13.29
N THR A 184 5.66 10.24 -13.11
CA THR A 184 6.92 9.71 -13.67
C THR A 184 7.41 8.45 -12.97
N ASP A 185 6.89 8.16 -11.77
CA ASP A 185 7.23 7.00 -10.94
C ASP A 185 8.75 6.85 -10.72
N THR A 186 9.44 7.98 -10.52
CA THR A 186 10.88 8.03 -10.28
C THR A 186 11.19 8.86 -9.05
N TYR A 187 12.25 8.51 -8.33
CA TYR A 187 12.69 9.28 -7.16
C TYR A 187 12.95 10.77 -7.47
N SER A 188 13.60 11.06 -8.59
CA SER A 188 13.81 12.43 -9.05
C SER A 188 12.49 13.14 -9.34
N GLY A 189 11.52 12.44 -9.96
CA GLY A 189 10.18 12.95 -10.21
C GLY A 189 9.43 13.23 -8.93
N TYR A 190 9.49 12.35 -7.95
CA TYR A 190 8.85 12.54 -6.65
C TYR A 190 9.35 13.78 -5.91
N ASN A 191 10.66 14.02 -5.90
CA ASN A 191 11.23 15.23 -5.30
C ASN A 191 10.74 16.51 -6.00
N LYS A 192 10.72 16.52 -7.34
CA LYS A 192 10.19 17.65 -8.12
C LYS A 192 8.68 17.82 -7.88
N ALA A 193 7.91 16.74 -7.78
CA ALA A 193 6.49 16.81 -7.46
C ALA A 193 6.26 17.46 -6.09
N ILE A 194 7.02 17.06 -5.05
CA ILE A 194 6.96 17.68 -3.72
C ILE A 194 7.26 19.19 -3.78
N GLU A 195 8.31 19.59 -4.52
CA GLU A 195 8.65 21.02 -4.68
C GLU A 195 7.49 21.82 -5.27
N HIS A 196 6.82 21.27 -6.28
CA HIS A 196 5.70 21.93 -6.94
C HIS A 196 4.40 21.87 -6.14
N PHE A 197 4.13 20.78 -5.42
CA PHE A 197 2.98 20.72 -4.51
C PHE A 197 3.08 21.77 -3.39
N LYS A 198 4.27 22.03 -2.84
CA LYS A 198 4.48 23.06 -1.80
C LYS A 198 4.05 24.46 -2.21
N ILE A 199 4.07 24.76 -3.49
CA ILE A 199 3.72 26.06 -4.05
C ILE A 199 2.53 25.98 -5.02
N ALA A 200 1.78 24.88 -4.96
CA ALA A 200 0.61 24.67 -5.82
C ALA A 200 -0.53 25.63 -5.45
N GLU A 201 -1.39 25.84 -6.41
CA GLU A 201 -2.61 26.65 -6.27
C GLU A 201 -3.66 25.87 -5.45
N VAL A 202 -3.65 26.05 -4.12
CA VAL A 202 -4.46 25.28 -3.15
C VAL A 202 -5.96 25.25 -3.52
N ASP A 203 -6.51 26.37 -4.01
CA ASP A 203 -7.92 26.44 -4.41
C ASP A 203 -8.27 25.57 -5.62
N SER A 204 -7.26 25.14 -6.37
CA SER A 204 -7.41 24.23 -7.51
C SER A 204 -7.13 22.77 -7.17
N MET A 205 -6.68 22.48 -5.94
CA MET A 205 -6.40 21.11 -5.49
C MET A 205 -7.70 20.36 -5.19
N GLU A 206 -7.76 19.13 -5.67
CA GLU A 206 -8.81 18.15 -5.39
C GLU A 206 -8.34 17.14 -4.34
N ALA A 207 -9.23 16.31 -3.81
CA ALA A 207 -8.88 15.26 -2.84
C ALA A 207 -7.74 14.36 -3.33
N TYR A 208 -7.77 13.99 -4.61
CA TYR A 208 -6.71 13.22 -5.26
C TYR A 208 -5.32 13.88 -5.13
N ASP A 209 -5.23 15.21 -5.19
CA ASP A 209 -3.96 15.91 -5.10
C ASP A 209 -3.38 15.85 -3.69
N TYR A 210 -4.23 16.03 -2.67
CA TYR A 210 -3.82 15.87 -1.27
C TYR A 210 -3.34 14.44 -0.99
N ASN A 211 -4.08 13.44 -1.48
CA ASN A 211 -3.65 12.05 -1.34
C ASN A 211 -2.32 11.79 -2.06
N SER A 212 -2.17 12.27 -3.30
CA SER A 212 -0.90 12.12 -4.06
C SER A 212 0.26 12.78 -3.34
N TYR A 213 0.05 13.99 -2.81
CA TYR A 213 1.06 14.74 -2.07
C TYR A 213 1.44 14.05 -0.76
N ALA A 214 0.46 13.55 0.00
CA ALA A 214 0.70 12.75 1.21
C ALA A 214 1.46 11.45 0.90
N THR A 215 1.09 10.76 -0.18
CA THR A 215 1.77 9.52 -0.63
C THR A 215 3.26 9.77 -0.93
N LEU A 216 3.62 10.92 -1.48
CA LEU A 216 5.03 11.26 -1.72
C LEU A 216 5.85 11.29 -0.43
N TYR A 217 5.29 11.81 0.66
CA TYR A 217 5.95 11.79 1.97
C TYR A 217 6.00 10.41 2.61
N ASN A 218 5.00 9.55 2.35
CA ASN A 218 5.09 8.14 2.73
C ASN A 218 6.26 7.45 2.01
N LEU A 219 6.38 7.64 0.68
CA LEU A 219 7.50 7.10 -0.09
C LEU A 219 8.85 7.65 0.38
N ALA A 220 8.93 8.94 0.69
CA ALA A 220 10.14 9.55 1.24
C ALA A 220 10.50 8.98 2.63
N ALA A 221 9.51 8.66 3.47
CA ALA A 221 9.73 8.03 4.76
C ALA A 221 10.32 6.62 4.63
N GLU A 222 9.88 5.84 3.64
CA GLU A 222 10.40 4.48 3.42
C GLU A 222 11.83 4.45 2.86
N GLN A 223 12.30 5.54 2.25
CA GLN A 223 13.66 5.63 1.69
C GLN A 223 14.73 6.02 2.73
N VAL A 224 14.35 6.65 3.84
CA VAL A 224 15.30 7.10 4.85
C VAL A 224 15.48 6.07 5.96
N GLN A 225 16.71 5.89 6.44
CA GLN A 225 17.02 5.00 7.57
C GLN A 225 16.96 5.71 8.93
N ASP A 226 17.23 7.01 8.95
CA ASP A 226 17.18 7.81 10.17
C ASP A 226 15.75 7.90 10.71
N ARG A 227 15.57 7.51 11.98
CA ARG A 227 14.26 7.48 12.62
C ARG A 227 13.62 8.86 12.71
N GLY A 228 14.41 9.89 13.00
CA GLY A 228 13.92 11.26 13.11
C GLY A 228 13.42 11.81 11.79
N ALA A 229 14.20 11.60 10.71
CA ALA A 229 13.81 11.98 9.36
C ALA A 229 12.55 11.21 8.89
N LYS A 230 12.45 9.92 9.23
CA LYS A 230 11.27 9.09 8.93
C LYS A 230 10.01 9.64 9.61
N VAL A 231 10.09 9.92 10.91
CA VAL A 231 9.00 10.55 11.67
C VAL A 231 8.64 11.92 11.09
N GLY A 232 9.65 12.73 10.71
CA GLY A 232 9.43 14.03 10.07
C GLY A 232 8.62 13.94 8.77
N ASN A 233 8.89 12.94 7.95
CA ASN A 233 8.12 12.69 6.73
C ASN A 233 6.68 12.25 7.03
N TYR A 234 6.46 11.37 7.99
CA TYR A 234 5.08 10.97 8.39
C TYR A 234 4.30 12.14 9.02
N LEU A 235 4.95 13.04 9.76
CA LEU A 235 4.32 14.26 10.23
C LEU A 235 3.87 15.17 9.08
N LYS A 236 4.69 15.31 8.04
CA LYS A 236 4.30 16.05 6.84
C LYS A 236 3.16 15.36 6.07
N MET A 237 3.21 14.03 5.96
CA MET A 237 2.11 13.25 5.41
C MET A 237 0.79 13.52 6.16
N LEU A 238 0.83 13.53 7.50
CA LEU A 238 -0.34 13.78 8.33
C LEU A 238 -0.86 15.21 8.15
N GLU A 239 0.01 16.23 8.19
CA GLU A 239 -0.33 17.64 7.97
C GLU A 239 -1.11 17.83 6.66
N ILE A 240 -0.59 17.26 5.56
CA ILE A 240 -1.21 17.34 4.23
C ILE A 240 -2.55 16.59 4.21
N SER A 241 -2.60 15.41 4.83
CA SER A 241 -3.83 14.63 4.92
C SER A 241 -4.90 15.38 5.71
N GLU A 242 -4.54 16.06 6.81
CA GLU A 242 -5.46 16.85 7.63
C GLU A 242 -6.00 18.07 6.87
N GLU A 243 -5.18 18.76 6.08
CA GLU A 243 -5.65 19.79 5.16
C GLU A 243 -6.65 19.24 4.14
N GLY A 244 -6.33 18.09 3.54
CA GLY A 244 -7.23 17.37 2.64
C GLY A 244 -8.55 16.97 3.30
N ILE A 245 -8.49 16.41 4.51
CA ILE A 245 -9.67 16.02 5.30
C ILE A 245 -10.54 17.23 5.67
N GLN A 246 -9.93 18.37 5.94
CA GLN A 246 -10.68 19.61 6.24
C GLN A 246 -11.48 20.08 5.02
N ARG A 247 -10.92 19.96 3.82
CA ARG A 247 -11.58 20.40 2.57
C ARG A 247 -12.52 19.32 1.99
N PHE A 248 -12.16 18.05 2.15
CA PHE A 248 -12.86 16.89 1.60
C PHE A 248 -13.15 15.85 2.70
N PRO A 249 -14.01 16.17 3.67
CA PRO A 249 -14.14 15.40 4.91
C PRO A 249 -14.71 13.99 4.73
N LYS A 250 -15.24 13.67 3.56
CA LYS A 250 -15.82 12.36 3.21
C LYS A 250 -15.00 11.60 2.16
N ASP A 251 -13.89 12.17 1.71
CA ASP A 251 -13.07 11.48 0.74
C ASP A 251 -12.26 10.37 1.41
N PHE A 252 -12.43 9.15 0.89
CA PHE A 252 -11.80 7.95 1.42
C PHE A 252 -10.27 8.04 1.40
N TYR A 253 -9.69 8.52 0.31
CA TYR A 253 -8.24 8.48 0.13
C TYR A 253 -7.47 9.44 1.05
N VAL A 254 -8.03 10.61 1.35
CA VAL A 254 -7.39 11.52 2.33
C VAL A 254 -7.53 10.99 3.75
N LEU A 255 -8.64 10.31 4.07
CA LEU A 255 -8.84 9.63 5.35
C LEU A 255 -7.89 8.45 5.52
N GLU A 256 -7.70 7.65 4.49
CA GLU A 256 -6.72 6.54 4.45
C GLU A 256 -5.30 7.05 4.70
N ALA A 257 -4.90 8.11 4.01
CA ALA A 257 -3.57 8.70 4.17
C ALA A 257 -3.36 9.23 5.61
N GLY A 258 -4.37 9.89 6.19
CA GLY A 258 -4.35 10.34 7.58
C GLY A 258 -4.26 9.19 8.59
N LEU A 259 -5.02 8.13 8.39
CA LEU A 259 -4.97 6.91 9.20
C LEU A 259 -3.58 6.28 9.17
N LEU A 260 -3.03 6.06 7.98
CA LEU A 260 -1.70 5.47 7.81
C LEU A 260 -0.63 6.32 8.51
N ALA A 261 -0.63 7.63 8.28
CA ALA A 261 0.33 8.54 8.90
C ALA A 261 0.27 8.49 10.43
N ALA A 262 -0.94 8.58 10.99
CA ALA A 262 -1.13 8.58 12.45
C ALA A 262 -0.67 7.25 13.10
N VAL A 263 -0.97 6.10 12.49
CA VAL A 263 -0.49 4.79 12.94
C VAL A 263 1.04 4.71 12.87
N LYS A 264 1.66 5.12 11.76
CA LYS A 264 3.11 5.09 11.59
C LYS A 264 3.84 5.99 12.58
N ILE A 265 3.32 7.19 12.85
CA ILE A 265 3.88 8.09 13.87
C ILE A 265 3.77 7.46 15.25
N HIS A 266 2.59 6.96 15.63
CA HIS A 266 2.38 6.31 16.90
C HIS A 266 3.40 5.20 17.17
N ASP A 267 3.61 4.30 16.20
CA ASP A 267 4.55 3.17 16.31
C ASP A 267 6.01 3.60 16.47
N MET A 268 6.34 4.75 15.91
CA MET A 268 7.70 5.29 15.95
C MET A 268 7.98 6.16 17.17
N LEU A 269 6.99 6.53 17.97
CA LEU A 269 7.20 7.29 19.20
C LEU A 269 7.70 6.38 20.34
N GLY A 270 8.59 6.92 21.18
CA GLY A 270 9.12 6.25 22.37
C GLY A 270 8.08 6.15 23.49
N GLN A 271 8.42 5.42 24.55
CA GLN A 271 7.58 5.36 25.76
C GLN A 271 7.48 6.71 26.49
N SER A 272 8.49 7.55 26.36
CA SER A 272 8.51 8.92 26.91
C SER A 272 7.49 9.86 26.27
N ASP A 273 6.96 9.51 25.11
CA ASP A 273 6.05 10.35 24.32
C ASP A 273 4.57 9.97 24.52
N ALA A 274 4.19 9.55 25.72
CA ALA A 274 2.86 8.98 26.02
C ALA A 274 1.69 9.89 25.61
N GLU A 275 1.81 11.21 25.82
CA GLU A 275 0.77 12.18 25.44
C GLU A 275 0.61 12.24 23.92
N LYS A 276 1.71 12.32 23.17
CA LYS A 276 1.69 12.31 21.70
C LYS A 276 1.15 10.99 21.15
N LYS A 277 1.56 9.86 21.75
CA LYS A 277 1.01 8.55 21.37
C LYS A 277 -0.50 8.51 21.51
N ARG A 278 -1.04 9.06 22.60
CA ARG A 278 -2.48 9.16 22.82
C ARG A 278 -3.15 10.00 21.73
N GLU A 279 -2.59 11.17 21.42
CA GLU A 279 -3.09 12.05 20.36
C GLU A 279 -3.16 11.32 19.00
N TYR A 280 -2.06 10.69 18.59
CA TYR A 280 -2.04 9.99 17.29
C TYR A 280 -2.92 8.73 17.27
N ALA A 281 -3.08 8.05 18.40
CA ALA A 281 -4.04 6.96 18.53
C ALA A 281 -5.49 7.44 18.35
N GLU A 282 -5.84 8.63 18.90
CA GLU A 282 -7.16 9.23 18.72
C GLU A 282 -7.42 9.66 17.28
N LYS A 283 -6.41 10.29 16.64
CA LYS A 283 -6.49 10.65 15.21
C LYS A 283 -6.67 9.41 14.33
N ALA A 284 -5.86 8.37 14.56
CA ALA A 284 -5.94 7.12 13.82
C ALA A 284 -7.31 6.44 13.98
N GLU A 285 -7.85 6.39 15.19
CA GLU A 285 -9.19 5.84 15.43
C GLU A 285 -10.25 6.62 14.65
N ASN A 286 -10.22 7.96 14.72
CA ASN A 286 -11.18 8.83 14.02
C ASN A 286 -11.12 8.65 12.50
N TYR A 287 -9.92 8.68 11.94
CA TYR A 287 -9.76 8.54 10.49
C TYR A 287 -10.13 7.13 10.01
N GLY A 288 -9.78 6.08 10.77
CA GLY A 288 -10.13 4.70 10.45
C GLY A 288 -11.64 4.45 10.47
N GLU A 289 -12.33 4.95 11.50
CA GLU A 289 -13.80 4.84 11.60
C GLU A 289 -14.48 5.53 10.41
N ARG A 290 -14.05 6.73 10.07
CA ARG A 290 -14.58 7.51 8.94
C ARG A 290 -14.25 6.88 7.59
N ALA A 291 -13.01 6.39 7.40
CA ALA A 291 -12.62 5.72 6.16
C ALA A 291 -13.47 4.46 5.90
N ILE A 292 -13.80 3.70 6.94
CA ILE A 292 -14.69 2.54 6.82
C ILE A 292 -16.13 2.96 6.51
N ALA A 293 -16.60 4.06 7.12
CA ALA A 293 -17.97 4.54 6.91
C ALA A 293 -18.20 5.12 5.51
N GLU A 294 -17.21 5.82 4.94
CA GLU A 294 -17.34 6.55 3.67
C GLU A 294 -16.78 5.75 2.48
N GLY A 295 -15.94 4.72 2.73
CA GLY A 295 -15.18 4.03 1.68
C GLY A 295 -15.94 2.97 0.89
N ASP A 296 -17.04 2.43 1.41
CA ASP A 296 -17.86 1.36 0.78
C ASP A 296 -16.97 0.27 0.15
N THR A 297 -17.01 0.11 -1.17
CA THR A 297 -16.24 -0.90 -1.92
C THR A 297 -14.72 -0.65 -1.96
N LEU A 298 -14.25 0.54 -1.55
CA LEU A 298 -12.82 0.88 -1.48
C LEU A 298 -12.14 0.33 -0.22
N VAL A 299 -12.93 0.02 0.84
CA VAL A 299 -12.38 -0.50 2.09
C VAL A 299 -11.80 -1.89 1.87
N ASN A 300 -10.51 -2.03 2.15
CA ASN A 300 -9.74 -3.24 1.95
C ASN A 300 -9.12 -3.73 3.27
N ASP A 301 -8.43 -4.88 3.22
CA ASP A 301 -7.82 -5.49 4.40
C ASP A 301 -6.75 -4.62 5.06
N VAL A 302 -6.08 -3.75 4.30
CA VAL A 302 -5.08 -2.80 4.83
C VAL A 302 -5.75 -1.78 5.75
N ILE A 303 -6.91 -1.25 5.36
CA ILE A 303 -7.67 -0.29 6.18
C ILE A 303 -8.16 -0.95 7.46
N TYR A 304 -8.74 -2.16 7.38
CA TYR A 304 -9.15 -2.89 8.58
C TYR A 304 -7.96 -3.17 9.50
N LYS A 305 -6.80 -3.54 8.95
CA LYS A 305 -5.57 -3.78 9.72
C LYS A 305 -5.11 -2.50 10.46
N LEU A 306 -5.02 -1.37 9.75
CA LEU A 306 -4.61 -0.08 10.34
C LEU A 306 -5.60 0.39 11.41
N TYR A 307 -6.90 0.27 11.14
CA TYR A 307 -7.93 0.62 12.11
C TYR A 307 -7.92 -0.31 13.34
N GLY A 308 -7.67 -1.60 13.15
CA GLY A 308 -7.46 -2.55 14.24
C GLY A 308 -6.30 -2.16 15.15
N PHE A 309 -5.17 -1.70 14.60
CA PHE A 309 -4.06 -1.14 15.38
C PHE A 309 -4.49 0.10 16.16
N ALA A 310 -5.19 1.05 15.51
CA ALA A 310 -5.67 2.26 16.17
C ALA A 310 -6.58 1.93 17.38
N LEU A 311 -7.46 0.97 17.25
CA LEU A 311 -8.32 0.49 18.34
C LEU A 311 -7.51 -0.13 19.50
N LYS A 312 -6.45 -0.91 19.19
CA LYS A 312 -5.54 -1.45 20.21
C LYS A 312 -4.80 -0.34 20.96
N TYR A 313 -4.29 0.67 20.27
CA TYR A 313 -3.64 1.82 20.92
C TYR A 313 -4.58 2.57 21.86
N ARG A 314 -5.89 2.50 21.61
CA ARG A 314 -6.96 3.06 22.45
C ARG A 314 -7.48 2.06 23.50
N HIS A 315 -6.85 0.90 23.66
CA HIS A 315 -7.25 -0.19 24.56
C HIS A 315 -8.70 -0.70 24.31
N LYS A 316 -9.20 -0.56 23.06
CA LYS A 316 -10.53 -1.02 22.64
C LYS A 316 -10.44 -2.44 22.08
N TYR A 317 -9.95 -3.38 22.89
CA TYR A 317 -9.56 -4.72 22.47
C TYR A 317 -10.70 -5.53 21.84
N ASP A 318 -11.91 -5.49 22.42
CA ASP A 318 -13.08 -6.18 21.85
C ASP A 318 -13.43 -5.70 20.43
N LYS A 319 -13.31 -4.39 20.17
CA LYS A 319 -13.53 -3.84 18.82
C LYS A 319 -12.38 -4.21 17.88
N ALA A 320 -11.14 -4.17 18.36
CA ALA A 320 -9.96 -4.53 17.60
C ALA A 320 -10.03 -6.00 17.12
N ILE A 321 -10.43 -6.93 18.00
CA ILE A 321 -10.64 -8.34 17.66
C ILE A 321 -11.59 -8.47 16.47
N LYS A 322 -12.78 -7.86 16.54
CA LYS A 322 -13.77 -7.92 15.46
C LYS A 322 -13.27 -7.37 14.13
N VAL A 323 -12.43 -6.35 14.18
CA VAL A 323 -11.84 -5.75 12.99
C VAL A 323 -10.76 -6.64 12.39
N PHE A 324 -9.87 -7.20 13.23
CA PHE A 324 -8.85 -8.14 12.76
C PHE A 324 -9.43 -9.47 12.28
N GLU A 325 -10.57 -9.93 12.84
CA GLU A 325 -11.29 -11.12 12.34
C GLU A 325 -11.74 -10.94 10.89
N ARG A 326 -12.09 -9.72 10.46
CA ARG A 326 -12.39 -9.45 9.05
C ARG A 326 -11.18 -9.69 8.15
N VAL A 327 -9.99 -9.27 8.58
CA VAL A 327 -8.74 -9.53 7.84
C VAL A 327 -8.42 -11.02 7.84
N LEU A 328 -8.53 -11.67 9.00
CA LEU A 328 -8.24 -13.10 9.15
C LEU A 328 -9.15 -13.99 8.26
N ASN A 329 -10.41 -13.60 8.10
CA ASN A 329 -11.42 -14.35 7.33
C ASN A 329 -11.57 -13.83 5.88
N SER A 330 -10.75 -12.88 5.44
CA SER A 330 -10.79 -12.36 4.08
C SER A 330 -10.12 -13.34 3.09
N ASP A 331 -10.85 -13.68 2.01
CA ASP A 331 -10.27 -14.47 0.92
C ASP A 331 -9.22 -13.69 0.10
N LYS A 332 -9.20 -12.37 0.23
CA LYS A 332 -8.29 -11.47 -0.50
C LYS A 332 -7.03 -11.13 0.29
N ALA A 333 -7.04 -11.33 1.61
CA ALA A 333 -5.89 -11.03 2.45
C ALA A 333 -4.75 -12.01 2.19
N GLU A 334 -3.53 -11.47 2.11
CA GLU A 334 -2.32 -12.27 2.04
C GLU A 334 -2.09 -13.05 3.34
N GLU A 335 -1.46 -14.21 3.26
CA GLU A 335 -1.17 -15.03 4.46
C GLU A 335 -0.37 -14.27 5.52
N ALA A 336 0.53 -13.37 5.10
CA ALA A 336 1.27 -12.50 6.01
C ALA A 336 0.34 -11.56 6.80
N ASP A 337 -0.68 -11.00 6.17
CA ASP A 337 -1.66 -10.14 6.82
C ASP A 337 -2.59 -10.94 7.75
N LYS A 338 -2.98 -12.16 7.37
CA LYS A 338 -3.72 -13.08 8.24
C LYS A 338 -2.91 -13.48 9.48
N ASP A 339 -1.62 -13.75 9.32
CA ASP A 339 -0.71 -14.03 10.45
C ASP A 339 -0.60 -12.83 11.39
N ILE A 340 -0.51 -11.60 10.85
CA ILE A 340 -0.54 -10.37 11.64
C ILE A 340 -1.86 -10.25 12.38
N ALA A 341 -2.99 -10.38 11.69
CA ALA A 341 -4.31 -10.27 12.27
C ALA A 341 -4.52 -11.29 13.41
N MET A 342 -4.15 -12.54 13.17
CA MET A 342 -4.22 -13.60 14.18
C MET A 342 -3.40 -13.25 15.43
N LYS A 343 -2.17 -12.76 15.26
CA LYS A 343 -1.34 -12.31 16.38
C LYS A 343 -2.00 -11.17 17.14
N GLN A 344 -2.55 -10.18 16.42
CA GLN A 344 -3.20 -9.03 17.06
C GLN A 344 -4.48 -9.41 17.80
N ILE A 345 -5.25 -10.39 17.31
CA ILE A 345 -6.40 -10.96 18.02
C ILE A 345 -5.94 -11.65 19.31
N ALA A 346 -4.93 -12.52 19.22
CA ALA A 346 -4.39 -13.21 20.37
C ALA A 346 -3.84 -12.24 21.43
N ASP A 347 -3.07 -11.22 21.02
CA ASP A 347 -2.56 -10.17 21.90
C ASP A 347 -3.72 -9.39 22.56
N SER A 348 -4.81 -9.12 21.82
CA SER A 348 -5.98 -8.45 22.36
C SER A 348 -6.70 -9.31 23.40
N TYR A 349 -6.81 -10.63 23.17
CA TYR A 349 -7.36 -11.56 24.16
C TYR A 349 -6.48 -11.62 25.43
N LYS A 350 -5.15 -11.59 25.29
CA LYS A 350 -4.23 -11.52 26.44
C LYS A 350 -4.48 -10.27 27.29
N GLU A 351 -4.60 -9.12 26.65
CA GLU A 351 -4.88 -7.85 27.36
C GLU A 351 -6.25 -7.85 28.09
N LEU A 352 -7.19 -8.67 27.63
CA LEU A 352 -8.47 -8.92 28.28
C LEU A 352 -8.40 -10.01 29.36
N GLY A 353 -7.25 -10.68 29.55
CA GLY A 353 -7.10 -11.83 30.44
C GLY A 353 -7.73 -13.14 29.90
N GLU A 354 -8.15 -13.18 28.64
CA GLU A 354 -8.85 -14.29 27.99
C GLU A 354 -7.87 -15.25 27.30
N TYR A 355 -6.88 -15.76 28.03
CA TYR A 355 -5.83 -16.63 27.50
C TYR A 355 -6.37 -17.88 26.78
N ASP A 356 -7.48 -18.45 27.27
CA ASP A 356 -8.09 -19.66 26.66
C ASP A 356 -8.55 -19.39 25.23
N LYS A 357 -9.09 -18.19 24.94
CA LYS A 357 -9.51 -17.82 23.58
C LYS A 357 -8.32 -17.62 22.64
N ALA A 358 -7.24 -17.02 23.16
CA ALA A 358 -6.00 -16.88 22.40
C ALA A 358 -5.38 -18.26 22.10
N GLU A 359 -5.41 -19.17 23.06
CA GLU A 359 -4.95 -20.56 22.90
C GLU A 359 -5.77 -21.30 21.84
N GLU A 360 -7.08 -21.22 21.92
CA GLU A 360 -8.00 -21.86 20.96
C GLU A 360 -7.75 -21.33 19.53
N LEU A 361 -7.59 -20.04 19.36
CA LEU A 361 -7.29 -19.41 18.06
C LEU A 361 -6.02 -20.00 17.43
N PHE A 362 -4.92 -20.05 18.19
CA PHE A 362 -3.66 -20.59 17.69
C PHE A 362 -3.71 -22.09 17.46
N LYS A 363 -4.37 -22.87 18.35
CA LYS A 363 -4.52 -24.31 18.19
C LYS A 363 -5.34 -24.68 16.95
N ASN A 364 -6.42 -23.94 16.68
CA ASN A 364 -7.25 -24.17 15.48
C ASN A 364 -6.45 -23.91 14.20
N ASN A 365 -5.61 -22.87 14.18
CA ASN A 365 -4.73 -22.62 13.04
C ASN A 365 -3.65 -23.70 12.90
N LEU A 366 -3.00 -24.09 14.02
CA LEU A 366 -1.99 -25.14 14.03
C LEU A 366 -2.57 -26.47 13.52
N ALA A 367 -3.76 -26.87 13.98
CA ALA A 367 -4.40 -28.11 13.54
C ALA A 367 -4.66 -28.14 12.02
N LYS A 368 -5.06 -27.01 11.43
CA LYS A 368 -5.19 -26.87 9.97
C LYS A 368 -3.85 -27.07 9.26
N LYS A 369 -2.79 -26.46 9.78
CA LYS A 369 -1.44 -26.57 9.21
C LYS A 369 -0.85 -27.97 9.39
N GLU A 370 -1.09 -28.63 10.52
CA GLU A 370 -0.71 -30.03 10.75
C GLU A 370 -1.41 -30.97 9.75
N ALA A 371 -2.73 -30.79 9.57
CA ALA A 371 -3.53 -31.60 8.62
C ALA A 371 -3.03 -31.45 7.18
N ASN A 372 -2.54 -30.27 6.81
CA ASN A 372 -2.02 -29.97 5.47
C ASN A 372 -0.49 -30.27 5.34
N GLY A 373 0.17 -30.73 6.39
CA GLY A 373 1.62 -30.97 6.40
C GLY A 373 2.47 -29.69 6.25
N THR A 374 1.93 -28.52 6.58
CA THR A 374 2.59 -27.21 6.45
C THR A 374 3.00 -26.59 7.78
N ALA A 375 2.73 -27.25 8.91
CA ALA A 375 3.10 -26.79 10.23
C ALA A 375 4.63 -26.68 10.37
N LYS A 376 5.10 -25.57 10.95
CA LYS A 376 6.52 -25.26 11.17
C LYS A 376 6.78 -24.95 12.65
N TYR A 377 8.04 -24.89 13.02
CA TYR A 377 8.46 -24.55 14.38
C TYR A 377 7.74 -23.31 14.95
N PHE A 378 7.64 -22.23 14.19
CA PHE A 378 7.02 -20.98 14.64
C PHE A 378 5.53 -21.07 14.93
N ASP A 379 4.82 -22.06 14.39
CA ASP A 379 3.39 -22.25 14.70
C ASP A 379 3.21 -22.81 16.10
N TYR A 380 4.10 -23.69 16.54
CA TYR A 380 4.15 -24.20 17.92
C TYR A 380 4.70 -23.16 18.89
N GLU A 381 5.71 -22.38 18.47
CA GLU A 381 6.30 -21.31 19.28
C GLU A 381 5.28 -20.25 19.69
N LYS A 382 4.37 -19.83 18.78
CA LYS A 382 3.29 -18.89 19.11
C LYS A 382 2.44 -19.35 20.30
N ILE A 383 2.13 -20.64 20.37
CA ILE A 383 1.38 -21.22 21.50
C ILE A 383 2.24 -21.31 22.75
N ALA A 384 3.51 -21.69 22.58
CA ALA A 384 4.43 -21.76 23.70
C ALA A 384 4.67 -20.39 24.34
N GLU A 385 4.85 -19.34 23.54
CA GLU A 385 4.98 -17.97 24.01
C GLU A 385 3.73 -17.48 24.73
N LEU A 386 2.54 -17.81 24.24
CA LEU A 386 1.28 -17.51 24.93
C LEU A 386 1.25 -18.12 26.34
N PHE A 387 1.67 -19.37 26.49
CA PHE A 387 1.78 -20.02 27.81
C PHE A 387 2.88 -19.38 28.67
N MET A 388 4.00 -18.96 28.07
CA MET A 388 5.06 -18.24 28.80
C MET A 388 4.57 -16.90 29.35
N ASP A 389 3.75 -16.17 28.57
CA ASP A 389 3.14 -14.92 29.00
C ASP A 389 2.14 -15.17 30.13
N GLN A 390 1.25 -16.15 29.98
CA GLN A 390 0.29 -16.55 31.02
C GLN A 390 1.00 -16.94 32.32
N ALA A 391 2.12 -17.66 32.24
CA ALA A 391 2.90 -18.07 33.40
C ALA A 391 3.48 -16.90 34.18
N GLN A 392 3.63 -15.70 33.59
CA GLN A 392 4.11 -14.52 34.32
C GLN A 392 3.07 -13.96 35.30
N GLU A 393 1.79 -14.19 35.00
CA GLU A 393 0.67 -13.74 35.84
C GLU A 393 0.28 -14.75 36.93
N LEU A 394 0.80 -15.98 36.84
CA LEU A 394 0.50 -17.08 37.75
C LEU A 394 1.61 -17.34 38.77
N ASN A 395 1.24 -18.02 39.87
CA ASN A 395 2.16 -18.43 40.91
C ASN A 395 1.97 -19.92 41.28
N GLY A 396 2.95 -20.48 41.99
CA GLY A 396 2.86 -21.83 42.56
C GLY A 396 2.69 -22.92 41.47
N ASN A 397 1.81 -23.87 41.73
CA ASN A 397 1.58 -25.02 40.84
C ASN A 397 0.96 -24.64 39.52
N ASP A 398 0.04 -23.68 39.49
CA ASP A 398 -0.60 -23.22 38.27
C ASP A 398 0.41 -22.67 37.26
N LYS A 399 1.39 -21.91 37.76
CA LYS A 399 2.53 -21.45 36.96
C LYS A 399 3.34 -22.62 36.38
N ILE A 400 3.64 -23.61 37.22
CA ILE A 400 4.42 -24.79 36.80
C ILE A 400 3.66 -25.58 35.71
N ASP A 401 2.36 -25.77 35.87
CA ASP A 401 1.53 -26.50 34.93
C ASP A 401 1.49 -25.81 33.56
N VAL A 402 1.35 -24.49 33.53
CA VAL A 402 1.38 -23.71 32.30
C VAL A 402 2.77 -23.72 31.65
N LEU A 403 3.85 -23.66 32.44
CA LEU A 403 5.21 -23.78 31.94
C LEU A 403 5.46 -25.16 31.28
N TRP A 404 4.89 -26.23 31.80
CA TRP A 404 4.96 -27.55 31.16
C TRP A 404 4.18 -27.60 29.84
N LYS A 405 3.06 -26.89 29.73
CA LYS A 405 2.35 -26.76 28.44
C LYS A 405 3.26 -26.04 27.41
N ALA A 406 3.95 -24.96 27.80
CA ALA A 406 4.90 -24.27 26.94
C ALA A 406 6.06 -25.19 26.49
N ASP A 407 6.66 -25.94 27.45
CA ASP A 407 7.73 -26.91 27.16
C ASP A 407 7.30 -27.94 26.11
N ALA A 408 6.09 -28.48 26.26
CA ALA A 408 5.54 -29.47 25.32
C ALA A 408 5.35 -28.90 23.90
N MET A 409 4.97 -27.62 23.76
CA MET A 409 4.86 -26.97 22.45
C MET A 409 6.23 -26.76 21.81
N TYR A 410 7.23 -26.29 22.56
CA TYR A 410 8.60 -26.18 22.07
C TYR A 410 9.19 -27.54 21.67
N ALA A 411 8.87 -28.61 22.40
CA ALA A 411 9.29 -29.97 22.06
C ALA A 411 8.68 -30.43 20.72
N LYS A 412 7.38 -30.20 20.53
CA LYS A 412 6.70 -30.53 19.25
C LYS A 412 7.28 -29.73 18.08
N GLY A 413 7.48 -28.43 18.24
CA GLY A 413 8.09 -27.58 17.24
C GLY A 413 9.49 -28.04 16.85
N ALA A 414 10.33 -28.39 17.84
CA ALA A 414 11.67 -28.92 17.60
C ALA A 414 11.67 -30.28 16.87
N ALA A 415 10.64 -31.11 17.08
CA ALA A 415 10.49 -32.38 16.39
C ALA A 415 9.97 -32.22 14.95
N THR A 416 9.14 -31.21 14.72
CA THR A 416 8.51 -30.95 13.41
C THR A 416 9.47 -30.28 12.43
N ASP A 417 10.28 -29.34 12.91
CA ASP A 417 11.18 -28.55 12.06
C ASP A 417 12.61 -28.58 12.62
N LEU A 418 13.41 -29.51 12.08
CA LEU A 418 14.77 -29.75 12.53
C LEU A 418 15.71 -28.54 12.31
N GLN A 419 15.40 -27.67 11.37
CA GLN A 419 16.18 -26.45 11.12
C GLN A 419 16.17 -25.54 12.35
N TYR A 420 15.04 -25.46 13.05
CA TYR A 420 14.79 -24.61 14.21
C TYR A 420 14.79 -25.39 15.54
N ALA A 421 15.07 -26.69 15.53
CA ALA A 421 15.05 -27.53 16.72
C ALA A 421 15.96 -26.99 17.84
N GLY A 422 17.07 -26.34 17.51
CA GLY A 422 17.97 -25.71 18.49
C GLY A 422 17.28 -24.63 19.33
N TYR A 423 16.38 -23.86 18.76
CA TYR A 423 15.58 -22.86 19.51
C TYR A 423 14.60 -23.53 20.45
N GLY A 424 13.95 -24.60 20.02
CA GLY A 424 13.06 -25.39 20.85
C GLY A 424 13.78 -25.97 22.07
N TYR A 425 14.93 -26.62 21.88
CA TYR A 425 15.74 -27.13 23.00
C TYR A 425 16.24 -26.01 23.93
N TYR A 426 16.66 -24.87 23.38
CA TYR A 426 17.06 -23.72 24.16
C TYR A 426 15.93 -23.22 25.08
N ASN A 427 14.71 -23.07 24.56
CA ASN A 427 13.56 -22.64 25.35
C ASN A 427 13.13 -23.70 26.38
N GLN A 428 13.20 -24.99 26.02
CA GLN A 428 12.97 -26.07 27.01
C GLN A 428 13.97 -26.00 28.16
N ILE A 429 15.26 -25.74 27.91
CA ILE A 429 16.26 -25.58 28.99
C ILE A 429 15.87 -24.41 29.89
N ARG A 430 15.47 -23.26 29.31
CA ARG A 430 15.06 -22.07 30.08
C ARG A 430 13.87 -22.35 30.97
N ILE A 431 12.81 -22.96 30.42
CA ILE A 431 11.58 -23.32 31.16
C ILE A 431 11.94 -24.28 32.29
N ARG A 432 12.63 -25.37 31.97
CA ARG A 432 12.94 -26.42 32.94
C ARG A 432 13.89 -25.93 34.04
N SER A 433 14.80 -24.97 33.73
CA SER A 433 15.63 -24.31 34.73
C SER A 433 14.83 -23.38 35.65
N SER A 434 13.76 -22.75 35.16
CA SER A 434 12.89 -21.93 36.00
C SER A 434 12.00 -22.76 36.95
N ILE A 435 11.70 -24.00 36.58
CA ILE A 435 10.95 -24.97 37.39
C ILE A 435 11.87 -25.65 38.43
N ASP A 436 13.14 -25.89 38.07
CA ASP A 436 14.20 -26.54 38.88
C ASP A 436 15.33 -25.56 39.12
N GLU A 437 15.05 -24.49 39.87
CA GLU A 437 15.93 -23.32 40.07
C GLU A 437 17.35 -23.67 40.50
N ASP A 438 17.48 -24.65 41.41
CA ASP A 438 18.76 -25.14 41.87
C ASP A 438 19.40 -26.22 40.97
N ASN A 439 18.77 -26.57 39.88
CA ASN A 439 19.14 -27.68 39.00
C ASN A 439 19.32 -29.05 39.71
N LYS A 440 18.66 -29.23 40.85
CA LYS A 440 18.81 -30.44 41.68
C LYS A 440 18.21 -31.67 41.01
N LYS A 441 17.07 -31.50 40.29
CA LYS A 441 16.39 -32.58 39.55
C LYS A 441 17.01 -32.81 38.18
N GLY A 442 17.73 -31.81 37.64
CA GLY A 442 18.34 -31.87 36.31
C GLY A 442 17.32 -31.91 35.17
N LEU A 443 16.20 -31.25 35.33
CA LEU A 443 15.09 -31.26 34.36
C LEU A 443 15.53 -30.78 32.96
N GLY A 444 16.44 -29.81 32.86
CA GLY A 444 16.97 -29.27 31.62
C GLY A 444 18.07 -30.12 30.96
N LEU A 445 18.50 -31.24 31.59
CA LEU A 445 19.68 -32.00 31.12
C LEU A 445 19.50 -32.62 29.75
N GLU A 446 18.34 -33.21 29.48
CA GLU A 446 18.06 -33.87 28.19
C GLU A 446 18.03 -32.89 27.02
N PRO A 447 17.26 -31.80 27.05
CA PRO A 447 17.30 -30.82 25.97
C PRO A 447 18.66 -30.13 25.84
N ALA A 448 19.42 -29.92 26.95
CA ALA A 448 20.75 -29.34 26.89
C ALA A 448 21.77 -30.25 26.19
N ARG A 449 21.70 -31.56 26.43
CA ARG A 449 22.52 -32.53 25.68
C ARG A 449 22.20 -32.58 24.21
N LYS A 450 20.91 -32.57 23.85
CA LYS A 450 20.46 -32.53 22.44
C LYS A 450 20.96 -31.26 21.75
N LEU A 451 20.79 -30.11 22.38
CA LEU A 451 21.25 -28.83 21.87
C LEU A 451 22.78 -28.81 21.67
N TYR A 452 23.53 -29.25 22.69
CA TYR A 452 24.97 -29.33 22.63
C TYR A 452 25.45 -30.22 21.49
N ALA A 453 24.90 -31.44 21.36
CA ALA A 453 25.24 -32.35 20.29
C ALA A 453 24.92 -31.77 18.90
N MET A 454 23.76 -31.16 18.77
CA MET A 454 23.35 -30.50 17.53
C MET A 454 24.28 -29.34 17.15
N MET A 455 24.69 -28.51 18.11
CA MET A 455 25.60 -27.39 17.83
C MET A 455 27.02 -27.84 17.49
N LEU A 456 27.47 -29.00 17.97
CA LEU A 456 28.78 -29.57 17.59
C LEU A 456 28.85 -29.99 16.11
N THR A 457 27.70 -30.30 15.50
CA THR A 457 27.65 -30.67 14.05
C THR A 457 27.66 -29.44 13.14
N LYS A 458 27.40 -28.25 13.67
CA LYS A 458 27.51 -27.00 12.93
C LYS A 458 28.97 -26.53 12.93
N GLY A 459 29.40 -25.92 11.82
CA GLY A 459 30.74 -25.33 11.70
C GLY A 459 30.95 -24.15 12.69
N ALA A 460 31.60 -23.10 12.24
CA ALA A 460 31.80 -21.90 13.05
C ALA A 460 30.46 -21.34 13.53
N LEU A 461 30.33 -21.12 14.83
CA LEU A 461 29.09 -20.63 15.44
C LEU A 461 29.09 -19.10 15.54
N GLU A 462 28.11 -18.48 14.90
CA GLU A 462 27.92 -17.03 14.92
C GLU A 462 26.50 -16.66 15.35
N GLY A 463 26.29 -15.40 15.72
CA GLY A 463 24.96 -14.84 16.03
C GLY A 463 24.20 -15.65 17.10
N ASN A 464 22.99 -16.05 16.78
CA ASN A 464 22.13 -16.80 17.71
C ASN A 464 22.64 -18.22 17.99
N ASN A 465 23.25 -18.90 17.02
CA ASN A 465 23.81 -20.24 17.25
C ASN A 465 24.92 -20.21 18.31
N LYS A 466 25.77 -19.17 18.32
CA LYS A 466 26.75 -18.95 19.37
C LYS A 466 26.09 -18.77 20.75
N LYS A 467 25.06 -17.93 20.83
CA LYS A 467 24.33 -17.66 22.09
C LYS A 467 23.71 -18.94 22.69
N ILE A 468 23.02 -19.73 21.87
CA ILE A 468 22.37 -20.96 22.37
C ILE A 468 23.37 -22.05 22.74
N MET A 469 24.52 -22.14 22.04
CA MET A 469 25.62 -23.02 22.45
C MET A 469 26.23 -22.61 23.77
N VAL A 470 26.51 -21.32 23.97
CA VAL A 470 26.99 -20.75 25.25
C VAL A 470 26.03 -21.14 26.38
N TYR A 471 24.73 -21.03 26.16
CA TYR A 471 23.71 -21.36 27.15
C TYR A 471 23.71 -22.86 27.50
N ALA A 472 23.75 -23.75 26.50
CA ALA A 472 23.82 -25.19 26.71
C ALA A 472 25.07 -25.60 27.50
N CYS A 473 26.24 -25.07 27.10
CA CYS A 473 27.50 -25.34 27.78
C CYS A 473 27.49 -24.87 29.24
N ASN A 474 26.96 -23.68 29.51
CA ASN A 474 26.86 -23.14 30.85
C ASN A 474 25.94 -24.00 31.75
N TYR A 475 24.77 -24.42 31.22
CA TYR A 475 23.87 -25.33 31.90
C TYR A 475 24.52 -26.67 32.22
N LEU A 476 25.10 -27.35 31.20
CA LEU A 476 25.75 -28.65 31.36
C LEU A 476 26.96 -28.59 32.29
N GLY A 477 27.81 -27.58 32.11
CA GLY A 477 28.97 -27.34 32.99
C GLY A 477 28.58 -27.16 34.45
N SER A 478 27.55 -26.32 34.70
CA SER A 478 27.03 -26.09 36.06
C SER A 478 26.41 -27.34 36.66
N TYR A 479 25.55 -28.04 35.92
CA TYR A 479 24.89 -29.26 36.41
C TYR A 479 25.89 -30.35 36.78
N TYR A 480 26.85 -30.65 35.88
CA TYR A 480 27.86 -31.69 36.18
C TYR A 480 28.81 -31.29 37.29
N HIS A 481 29.16 -30.00 37.40
CA HIS A 481 30.05 -29.53 38.44
C HIS A 481 29.39 -29.51 39.82
N PHE A 482 28.26 -28.84 39.95
CA PHE A 482 27.65 -28.54 41.27
C PHE A 482 26.64 -29.59 41.72
N THR A 483 25.83 -30.15 40.78
CA THR A 483 24.77 -31.11 41.12
C THR A 483 25.28 -32.55 41.09
N LYS A 484 25.88 -32.96 40.01
CA LYS A 484 26.46 -34.33 39.89
C LYS A 484 27.79 -34.51 40.57
N LYS A 485 28.45 -33.44 40.97
CA LYS A 485 29.79 -33.46 41.55
C LYS A 485 30.80 -34.27 40.72
N SER A 486 30.72 -34.14 39.41
CA SER A 486 31.60 -34.78 38.43
C SER A 486 32.48 -33.74 37.70
N PRO A 487 33.56 -33.23 38.34
CA PRO A 487 34.40 -32.19 37.73
C PRO A 487 35.02 -32.61 36.39
N LYS A 488 35.32 -33.90 36.23
CA LYS A 488 35.89 -34.43 34.99
C LYS A 488 34.90 -34.24 33.80
N GLU A 489 33.63 -34.56 34.01
CA GLU A 489 32.59 -34.37 32.98
C GLU A 489 32.27 -32.90 32.78
N ALA A 490 32.20 -32.11 33.82
CA ALA A 490 31.94 -30.68 33.78
C ALA A 490 32.99 -29.92 32.95
N LYS A 491 34.30 -30.32 33.09
CA LYS A 491 35.43 -29.63 32.48
C LYS A 491 35.28 -29.47 30.96
N GLN A 492 34.78 -30.51 30.24
CA GLN A 492 34.61 -30.45 28.80
C GLN A 492 33.62 -29.36 28.36
N TYR A 493 32.56 -29.15 29.10
CA TYR A 493 31.56 -28.13 28.80
C TYR A 493 32.06 -26.72 29.07
N TRP A 494 32.86 -26.54 30.15
CA TRP A 494 33.49 -25.26 30.47
C TRP A 494 34.59 -24.91 29.44
N LEU A 495 35.35 -25.88 28.97
CA LEU A 495 36.31 -25.66 27.86
C LEU A 495 35.59 -25.26 26.58
N LYS A 496 34.52 -25.99 26.21
CA LYS A 496 33.76 -25.67 25.02
C LYS A 496 33.08 -24.31 25.13
N LEU A 497 32.63 -23.92 26.31
CA LEU A 497 32.10 -22.58 26.55
C LEU A 497 33.15 -21.51 26.29
N TYR A 498 34.39 -21.71 26.81
CA TYR A 498 35.49 -20.78 26.59
C TYR A 498 35.92 -20.72 25.11
N GLU A 499 36.00 -21.87 24.43
CA GLU A 499 36.27 -21.93 22.99
C GLU A 499 35.20 -21.15 22.16
N THR A 500 33.95 -21.28 22.57
CA THR A 500 32.82 -20.61 21.87
C THR A 500 32.78 -19.11 22.16
N ASP A 501 33.06 -18.73 23.42
CA ASP A 501 33.09 -17.36 23.88
C ASP A 501 34.25 -17.12 24.86
N PRO A 502 35.45 -16.76 24.37
CA PRO A 502 36.62 -16.51 25.22
C PRO A 502 36.46 -15.37 26.21
N THR A 503 35.42 -14.53 26.06
CA THR A 503 35.13 -13.43 26.98
C THR A 503 34.14 -13.81 28.09
N ASN A 504 33.66 -15.04 28.08
CA ASN A 504 32.67 -15.51 29.06
C ASN A 504 33.22 -15.59 30.49
N LYS A 505 32.71 -14.72 31.33
CA LYS A 505 33.19 -14.57 32.73
C LYS A 505 33.07 -15.86 33.55
N ASN A 506 31.99 -16.64 33.35
CA ASN A 506 31.78 -17.90 34.08
C ASN A 506 32.80 -18.95 33.65
N ALA A 507 33.06 -19.12 32.35
CA ALA A 507 34.05 -20.05 31.83
C ALA A 507 35.45 -19.69 32.36
N ILE A 508 35.85 -18.43 32.26
CA ILE A 508 37.14 -17.93 32.74
C ILE A 508 37.28 -18.21 34.26
N LEU A 509 36.27 -17.81 35.05
CA LEU A 509 36.29 -17.99 36.52
C LEU A 509 36.45 -19.48 36.90
N VAL A 510 35.61 -20.34 36.30
CA VAL A 510 35.63 -21.77 36.62
C VAL A 510 36.94 -22.43 36.19
N LEU A 511 37.39 -22.19 34.95
CA LEU A 511 38.61 -22.80 34.44
C LEU A 511 39.86 -22.33 35.18
N THR A 512 39.95 -21.05 35.54
CA THR A 512 41.12 -20.53 36.29
C THR A 512 41.10 -20.87 37.77
N LYS A 513 39.95 -20.69 38.44
CA LYS A 513 39.87 -20.86 39.89
C LYS A 513 39.69 -22.31 40.33
N LEU A 514 38.79 -23.06 39.66
CA LEU A 514 38.46 -24.43 40.06
C LEU A 514 39.34 -25.47 39.36
N TYR A 515 39.68 -25.27 38.10
CA TYR A 515 40.55 -26.20 37.36
C TYR A 515 42.01 -25.73 37.27
N LYS A 516 42.35 -24.57 37.83
CA LYS A 516 43.71 -24.00 37.89
C LYS A 516 44.40 -23.92 36.53
N MET A 517 43.63 -23.67 35.49
CA MET A 517 44.17 -23.55 34.13
C MET A 517 44.70 -22.13 33.88
N LYS A 518 45.79 -22.03 33.13
CA LYS A 518 46.24 -20.76 32.54
C LYS A 518 45.52 -20.64 31.18
N LEU A 519 44.68 -19.65 31.04
CA LEU A 519 43.89 -19.38 29.83
C LEU A 519 44.60 -18.37 28.94
#